data_ca15f8f2b791125c7cf57c1571c39860
#
_entry.id   ca15f8f2b791125c7cf57c1571c39860
#
_cell.length_a   1.000
_cell.length_b   1.000
_cell.length_c   1.000
_cell.angle_alpha   90.00
_cell.angle_beta   90.00
_cell.angle_gamma   90.00
#
_symmetry.space_group_name_H-M   'P 1'
#
loop_
_entity.id
_entity.type
_entity.pdbx_description
1 polymer ?
#
loop_
_entity_poly.entity_id
_entity_poly.type
_entity_poly.pdbx_seq_one_letter_code
_entity_poly.pdbx_strand_id
1 'polypeptide(L)'
;MPRGAITGYIDVAQVVLYAFWVFFAGLIIYLRREDKREGYPLESDRSGSITVQGFPGIPSPKSFLMADGSVRTVPSVKADRRDAPVAPLLGWPGAPMEPTGDPMKDGVGPASYANRDDVPEHAVDGAPSIVPLRALSAFSIGPIDADPRGMVVVGADGRTAGTVKDVWIDRAESLIRYLEVDVASAEQRTALLPMTMARFWPSKRTINVRSITAAQFADVPALATSNQVTKREEDRIVGYYAGGTLYATPQRMGPVL
;
A
#
# COMPACT_ATOMS: atom_id res chain seq x y z
N MET A 1 -14.03 58.75 -20.79
CA MET A 1 -14.26 57.57 -19.96
C MET A 1 -12.90 57.00 -19.53
N PRO A 2 -12.72 56.58 -18.29
CA PRO A 2 -11.47 55.92 -17.88
C PRO A 2 -11.26 54.66 -18.72
N ARG A 3 -9.98 54.29 -18.98
CA ARG A 3 -9.63 53.09 -19.72
C ARG A 3 -10.21 51.86 -19.00
N GLY A 4 -10.99 51.02 -19.70
CA GLY A 4 -11.60 49.81 -19.17
C GLY A 4 -13.05 49.96 -18.70
N ALA A 5 -13.65 51.14 -18.71
CA ALA A 5 -15.06 51.34 -18.39
C ALA A 5 -15.96 50.74 -19.48
N ILE A 6 -16.92 49.89 -19.09
CA ILE A 6 -17.96 49.32 -19.96
C ILE A 6 -19.21 50.18 -19.86
N THR A 7 -19.55 50.62 -18.65
CA THR A 7 -20.63 51.56 -18.34
C THR A 7 -20.12 52.55 -17.29
N GLY A 8 -20.99 53.53 -16.87
CA GLY A 8 -20.66 54.44 -15.78
C GLY A 8 -20.45 53.76 -14.41
N TYR A 9 -20.85 52.48 -14.26
CA TYR A 9 -20.86 51.74 -13.01
C TYR A 9 -20.11 50.39 -13.09
N ILE A 10 -19.78 49.91 -14.28
CA ILE A 10 -19.15 48.58 -14.48
C ILE A 10 -17.90 48.80 -15.35
N ASP A 11 -16.80 48.24 -14.86
CA ASP A 11 -15.55 48.18 -15.62
C ASP A 11 -15.14 46.71 -15.91
N VAL A 12 -14.12 46.57 -16.77
CA VAL A 12 -13.61 45.25 -17.16
C VAL A 12 -13.10 44.46 -15.94
N ALA A 13 -12.50 45.14 -14.96
CA ALA A 13 -11.97 44.47 -13.76
C ALA A 13 -13.09 43.84 -12.91
N GLN A 14 -14.22 44.55 -12.76
CA GLN A 14 -15.40 44.02 -12.07
C GLN A 14 -15.98 42.79 -12.80
N VAL A 15 -16.08 42.86 -14.15
CA VAL A 15 -16.59 41.71 -14.92
C VAL A 15 -15.69 40.51 -14.77
N VAL A 16 -14.36 40.66 -14.82
CA VAL A 16 -13.39 39.61 -14.62
C VAL A 16 -13.48 39.06 -13.21
N LEU A 17 -13.65 39.93 -12.20
CA LEU A 17 -13.82 39.49 -10.80
C LEU A 17 -15.08 38.67 -10.63
N TYR A 18 -16.22 39.05 -11.20
CA TYR A 18 -17.44 38.26 -11.13
C TYR A 18 -17.34 36.96 -11.90
N ALA A 19 -16.71 36.95 -13.07
CA ALA A 19 -16.43 35.72 -13.81
C ALA A 19 -15.54 34.75 -13.00
N PHE A 20 -14.51 35.28 -12.31
CA PHE A 20 -13.69 34.50 -11.39
C PHE A 20 -14.51 33.88 -10.25
N TRP A 21 -15.39 34.65 -9.61
CA TRP A 21 -16.19 34.12 -8.49
C TRP A 21 -17.18 33.03 -8.95
N VAL A 22 -17.79 33.20 -10.13
CA VAL A 22 -18.66 32.15 -10.72
C VAL A 22 -17.85 30.89 -11.04
N PHE A 23 -16.69 31.03 -11.65
CA PHE A 23 -15.77 29.95 -11.92
C PHE A 23 -15.34 29.24 -10.61
N PHE A 24 -14.93 30.02 -9.60
CA PHE A 24 -14.45 29.50 -8.33
C PHE A 24 -15.54 28.74 -7.56
N ALA A 25 -16.76 29.27 -7.53
CA ALA A 25 -17.90 28.56 -6.94
C ALA A 25 -18.18 27.24 -7.68
N GLY A 26 -18.16 27.26 -9.02
CA GLY A 26 -18.29 26.04 -9.82
C GLY A 26 -17.18 25.03 -9.56
N LEU A 27 -15.94 25.49 -9.42
CA LEU A 27 -14.79 24.65 -9.08
C LEU A 27 -14.96 23.99 -7.71
N ILE A 28 -15.36 24.75 -6.68
CA ILE A 28 -15.61 24.20 -5.34
C ILE A 28 -16.70 23.12 -5.39
N ILE A 29 -17.81 23.37 -6.08
CA ILE A 29 -18.90 22.40 -6.24
C ILE A 29 -18.40 21.15 -6.97
N TYR A 30 -17.62 21.33 -8.04
CA TYR A 30 -17.04 20.24 -8.80
C TYR A 30 -16.12 19.38 -7.94
N LEU A 31 -15.16 19.99 -7.22
CA LEU A 31 -14.22 19.27 -6.36
C LEU A 31 -14.97 18.53 -5.25
N ARG A 32 -15.93 19.19 -4.59
CA ARG A 32 -16.73 18.56 -3.55
C ARG A 32 -17.57 17.39 -4.06
N ARG A 33 -18.02 17.45 -5.30
CA ARG A 33 -18.71 16.33 -5.95
C ARG A 33 -17.75 15.18 -6.24
N GLU A 34 -16.54 15.48 -6.71
CA GLU A 34 -15.53 14.44 -6.97
C GLU A 34 -15.08 13.76 -5.69
N ASP A 35 -14.94 14.46 -4.57
CA ASP A 35 -14.62 13.88 -3.26
C ASP A 35 -15.61 12.79 -2.84
N LYS A 36 -16.86 12.90 -3.26
CA LYS A 36 -17.91 11.92 -2.94
C LYS A 36 -17.87 10.63 -3.76
N ARG A 37 -16.88 10.44 -4.63
CA ARG A 37 -16.73 9.17 -5.35
C ARG A 37 -16.30 8.02 -4.44
N GLU A 38 -15.57 8.34 -3.37
CA GLU A 38 -15.07 7.38 -2.40
C GLU A 38 -15.66 7.68 -1.02
N GLY A 39 -15.90 6.64 -0.23
CA GLY A 39 -16.46 6.76 1.12
C GLY A 39 -17.96 7.10 1.18
N TYR A 40 -18.67 7.10 0.06
CA TYR A 40 -20.12 7.36 0.01
C TYR A 40 -20.84 6.22 -0.73
N PRO A 41 -22.11 5.89 -0.36
CA PRO A 41 -22.93 6.49 0.69
C PRO A 41 -22.41 6.23 2.09
N LEU A 42 -22.66 7.18 3.01
CA LEU A 42 -22.38 6.98 4.43
C LEU A 42 -23.44 6.07 5.05
N GLU A 43 -23.01 5.17 5.92
CA GLU A 43 -23.89 4.32 6.72
C GLU A 43 -23.81 4.70 8.20
N SER A 44 -24.90 4.51 8.90
CA SER A 44 -24.93 4.69 10.36
C SER A 44 -24.48 3.41 11.05
N ASP A 45 -23.44 3.44 11.85
CA ASP A 45 -22.95 2.32 12.66
C ASP A 45 -24.04 1.76 13.60
N ARG A 46 -24.99 2.61 14.01
CA ARG A 46 -26.03 2.25 14.95
C ARG A 46 -27.21 1.52 14.29
N SER A 47 -27.62 1.96 13.10
CA SER A 47 -28.88 1.51 12.48
C SER A 47 -28.66 0.80 11.15
N GLY A 48 -27.45 0.79 10.61
CA GLY A 48 -27.15 0.31 9.26
C GLY A 48 -27.85 1.09 8.15
N SER A 49 -28.57 2.17 8.49
CA SER A 49 -29.29 2.98 7.52
C SER A 49 -28.35 3.95 6.81
N ILE A 50 -28.61 4.15 5.50
CA ILE A 50 -27.86 5.12 4.68
C ILE A 50 -28.27 6.52 5.09
N THR A 51 -27.29 7.36 5.44
CA THR A 51 -27.50 8.76 5.76
C THR A 51 -27.66 9.62 4.50
N VAL A 52 -28.34 10.75 4.64
CA VAL A 52 -28.53 11.71 3.55
C VAL A 52 -27.18 12.24 3.08
N GLN A 53 -26.93 12.16 1.76
CA GLN A 53 -25.65 12.52 1.16
C GLN A 53 -25.43 14.05 1.06
N GLY A 54 -26.48 14.84 1.11
CA GLY A 54 -26.43 16.29 0.92
C GLY A 54 -26.05 16.71 -0.51
N PHE A 55 -25.97 18.02 -0.71
CA PHE A 55 -25.50 18.61 -1.98
C PHE A 55 -23.96 18.81 -1.96
N PRO A 56 -23.28 18.62 -3.09
CA PRO A 56 -23.73 17.99 -4.34
C PRO A 56 -23.89 16.48 -4.19
N GLY A 57 -24.73 15.87 -5.06
CA GLY A 57 -24.95 14.43 -5.07
C GLY A 57 -23.71 13.62 -5.42
N ILE A 58 -23.76 12.32 -5.14
CA ILE A 58 -22.69 11.38 -5.49
C ILE A 58 -22.59 11.29 -7.02
N PRO A 59 -21.40 11.47 -7.61
CA PRO A 59 -21.21 11.36 -9.05
C PRO A 59 -21.26 9.90 -9.51
N SER A 60 -21.65 9.69 -10.76
CA SER A 60 -21.55 8.36 -11.39
C SER A 60 -20.11 7.89 -11.47
N PRO A 61 -19.86 6.56 -11.45
CA PRO A 61 -18.52 6.01 -11.66
C PRO A 61 -17.85 6.53 -12.95
N LYS A 62 -16.53 6.70 -12.92
CA LYS A 62 -15.72 7.05 -14.10
C LYS A 62 -15.24 5.81 -14.81
N SER A 63 -15.25 5.85 -16.15
CA SER A 63 -14.69 4.80 -16.99
C SER A 63 -13.35 5.24 -17.56
N PHE A 64 -12.36 4.35 -17.48
CA PHE A 64 -10.99 4.58 -17.93
C PHE A 64 -10.66 3.55 -19.02
N LEU A 65 -10.12 4.02 -20.14
CA LEU A 65 -9.56 3.16 -21.18
C LEU A 65 -8.14 2.73 -20.72
N MET A 66 -7.94 1.43 -20.58
CA MET A 66 -6.66 0.86 -20.18
C MET A 66 -5.73 0.69 -21.38
N ALA A 67 -4.43 0.49 -21.14
CA ALA A 67 -3.43 0.30 -22.17
C ALA A 67 -3.66 -0.95 -23.05
N ASP A 68 -4.33 -1.97 -22.52
CA ASP A 68 -4.73 -3.19 -23.22
C ASP A 68 -6.04 -3.04 -24.04
N GLY A 69 -6.61 -1.82 -24.09
CA GLY A 69 -7.87 -1.53 -24.76
C GLY A 69 -9.12 -1.90 -23.96
N SER A 70 -9.00 -2.47 -22.77
CA SER A 70 -10.13 -2.73 -21.88
C SER A 70 -10.66 -1.45 -21.25
N VAL A 71 -11.93 -1.46 -20.80
CA VAL A 71 -12.54 -0.33 -20.08
C VAL A 71 -12.74 -0.72 -18.61
N ARG A 72 -12.13 0.04 -17.70
CA ARG A 72 -12.29 -0.14 -16.26
C ARG A 72 -13.14 0.99 -15.69
N THR A 73 -14.20 0.65 -14.99
CA THR A 73 -15.10 1.62 -14.33
C THR A 73 -14.87 1.60 -12.82
N VAL A 74 -14.64 2.78 -12.22
CA VAL A 74 -14.37 2.94 -10.78
C VAL A 74 -15.16 4.12 -10.19
N PRO A 75 -15.66 4.01 -8.95
CA PRO A 75 -15.71 2.80 -8.13
C PRO A 75 -16.57 1.71 -8.77
N SER A 76 -16.23 0.45 -8.58
CA SER A 76 -16.99 -0.67 -9.14
C SER A 76 -17.73 -1.42 -8.03
N VAL A 77 -18.84 -2.08 -8.40
CA VAL A 77 -19.60 -2.98 -7.49
C VAL A 77 -18.79 -4.22 -7.09
N LYS A 78 -17.66 -4.47 -7.77
CA LYS A 78 -16.65 -5.47 -7.38
C LYS A 78 -15.69 -4.91 -6.34
N ALA A 79 -16.22 -4.19 -5.35
CA ALA A 79 -15.45 -3.79 -4.18
C ALA A 79 -14.86 -5.03 -3.51
N ASP A 80 -13.72 -4.85 -2.89
CA ASP A 80 -13.12 -5.87 -2.04
C ASP A 80 -14.10 -6.20 -0.90
N ARG A 81 -14.60 -7.43 -0.91
CA ARG A 81 -15.58 -7.92 0.07
C ARG A 81 -14.94 -8.84 1.11
N ARG A 82 -13.63 -8.76 1.27
CA ARG A 82 -12.97 -9.51 2.34
C ARG A 82 -13.47 -8.98 3.68
N ASP A 83 -14.04 -9.88 4.47
CA ASP A 83 -14.42 -9.55 5.84
C ASP A 83 -13.14 -9.39 6.67
N ALA A 84 -13.03 -8.27 7.36
CA ALA A 84 -11.97 -8.07 8.33
C ALA A 84 -12.39 -8.76 9.64
N PRO A 85 -11.61 -9.71 10.19
CA PRO A 85 -11.92 -10.34 11.47
C PRO A 85 -11.62 -9.39 12.63
N VAL A 86 -12.56 -8.46 12.84
CA VAL A 86 -12.49 -7.45 13.89
C VAL A 86 -13.81 -7.39 14.66
N ALA A 87 -13.73 -7.01 15.92
CA ALA A 87 -14.90 -6.76 16.76
C ALA A 87 -14.78 -5.41 17.47
N PRO A 88 -15.88 -4.72 17.76
CA PRO A 88 -15.83 -3.51 18.58
C PRO A 88 -15.33 -3.84 19.99
N LEU A 89 -14.34 -3.09 20.47
CA LEU A 89 -13.81 -3.23 21.84
C LEU A 89 -14.89 -2.95 22.90
N LEU A 90 -15.82 -2.06 22.59
CA LEU A 90 -16.83 -1.56 23.52
C LEU A 90 -18.20 -1.50 22.80
N GLY A 91 -19.29 -1.56 23.59
CA GLY A 91 -20.65 -1.71 23.08
C GLY A 91 -21.31 -0.45 22.49
N TRP A 92 -20.58 0.64 22.25
CA TRP A 92 -21.16 1.85 21.65
C TRP A 92 -20.76 2.01 20.16
N PRO A 93 -21.60 2.66 19.36
CA PRO A 93 -21.30 2.96 17.96
C PRO A 93 -20.04 3.81 17.81
N GLY A 94 -19.14 3.42 16.87
CA GLY A 94 -17.87 4.10 16.68
C GLY A 94 -16.79 3.70 17.70
N ALA A 95 -17.01 2.65 18.50
CA ALA A 95 -15.97 2.10 19.36
C ALA A 95 -14.76 1.62 18.54
N PRO A 96 -13.53 1.71 19.08
CA PRO A 96 -12.36 1.15 18.44
C PRO A 96 -12.56 -0.34 18.15
N MET A 97 -12.00 -0.79 17.03
CA MET A 97 -12.05 -2.19 16.60
C MET A 97 -10.80 -2.94 17.06
N GLU A 98 -10.98 -4.15 17.56
CA GLU A 98 -9.90 -5.09 17.89
C GLU A 98 -9.89 -6.27 16.93
N PRO A 99 -8.71 -6.76 16.52
CA PRO A 99 -8.59 -8.01 15.78
C PRO A 99 -9.12 -9.19 16.60
N THR A 100 -9.88 -10.07 15.97
CA THR A 100 -10.41 -11.31 16.59
C THR A 100 -9.60 -12.56 16.23
N GLY A 101 -8.61 -12.43 15.33
CA GLY A 101 -7.71 -13.48 14.88
C GLY A 101 -6.25 -13.08 14.94
N ASP A 102 -5.44 -13.57 14.00
CA ASP A 102 -4.06 -13.12 13.80
C ASP A 102 -4.03 -11.92 12.84
N PRO A 103 -3.91 -10.69 13.34
CA PRO A 103 -4.05 -9.50 12.51
C PRO A 103 -3.02 -9.40 11.39
N MET A 104 -1.83 -9.99 11.57
CA MET A 104 -0.80 -9.99 10.53
C MET A 104 -1.14 -10.92 9.38
N LYS A 105 -1.74 -12.08 9.66
CA LYS A 105 -2.17 -13.06 8.65
C LYS A 105 -3.50 -12.65 8.01
N ASP A 106 -4.38 -12.09 8.81
CA ASP A 106 -5.72 -11.68 8.42
C ASP A 106 -5.76 -10.34 7.67
N GLY A 107 -4.65 -9.60 7.64
CA GLY A 107 -4.56 -8.33 6.95
C GLY A 107 -5.35 -7.21 7.63
N VAL A 108 -5.32 -7.14 8.96
CA VAL A 108 -6.05 -6.15 9.74
C VAL A 108 -5.16 -4.96 10.13
N GLY A 109 -5.72 -3.75 10.15
CA GLY A 109 -5.02 -2.54 10.54
C GLY A 109 -3.78 -2.27 9.67
N PRO A 110 -2.58 -2.07 10.24
CA PRO A 110 -1.36 -1.86 9.46
C PRO A 110 -0.98 -3.03 8.55
N ALA A 111 -1.50 -4.24 8.81
CA ALA A 111 -1.29 -5.41 7.96
C ALA A 111 -2.23 -5.45 6.75
N SER A 112 -3.17 -4.52 6.63
CA SER A 112 -4.10 -4.47 5.51
C SER A 112 -3.36 -4.24 4.19
N TYR A 113 -3.89 -4.83 3.12
CA TYR A 113 -3.31 -4.74 1.79
C TYR A 113 -4.40 -4.56 0.73
N ALA A 114 -4.07 -3.88 -0.37
CA ALA A 114 -4.98 -3.74 -1.49
C ALA A 114 -5.11 -5.07 -2.26
N ASN A 115 -6.35 -5.42 -2.66
CA ASN A 115 -6.59 -6.60 -3.48
C ASN A 115 -6.27 -6.30 -4.95
N ARG A 116 -4.99 -6.08 -5.24
CA ARG A 116 -4.48 -5.80 -6.59
C ARG A 116 -4.57 -7.03 -7.48
N ASP A 117 -4.36 -6.82 -8.77
CA ASP A 117 -4.33 -7.91 -9.74
C ASP A 117 -3.19 -8.90 -9.41
N ASP A 118 -3.47 -10.20 -9.53
CA ASP A 118 -2.51 -11.26 -9.23
C ASP A 118 -1.63 -11.58 -10.43
N VAL A 119 -1.01 -10.53 -10.95
CA VAL A 119 -0.07 -10.56 -12.08
C VAL A 119 1.16 -9.72 -11.74
N PRO A 120 2.35 -10.07 -12.22
CA PRO A 120 3.53 -9.26 -12.02
C PRO A 120 3.39 -7.89 -12.69
N GLU A 121 4.12 -6.91 -12.19
CA GLU A 121 4.34 -5.68 -12.91
C GLU A 121 5.31 -5.96 -14.09
N HIS A 122 5.04 -5.34 -15.24
CA HIS A 122 5.85 -5.56 -16.44
C HIS A 122 6.66 -4.30 -16.77
N ALA A 123 7.92 -4.50 -17.12
CA ALA A 123 8.76 -3.47 -17.70
C ALA A 123 8.37 -3.19 -19.16
N VAL A 124 8.98 -2.19 -19.77
CA VAL A 124 8.67 -1.77 -21.16
C VAL A 124 8.86 -2.90 -22.19
N ASP A 125 9.75 -3.85 -21.89
CA ASP A 125 9.98 -5.05 -22.73
C ASP A 125 8.92 -6.16 -22.57
N GLY A 126 7.91 -5.94 -21.72
CA GLY A 126 6.85 -6.91 -21.44
C GLY A 126 7.25 -8.03 -20.48
N ALA A 127 8.48 -8.07 -19.98
CA ALA A 127 8.90 -9.04 -18.96
C ALA A 127 8.63 -8.51 -17.54
N PRO A 128 8.57 -9.38 -16.51
CA PRO A 128 8.38 -8.94 -15.12
C PRO A 128 9.41 -7.89 -14.69
N SER A 129 8.95 -6.82 -14.04
CA SER A 129 9.82 -5.74 -13.57
C SER A 129 10.68 -6.18 -12.40
N ILE A 130 10.12 -6.93 -11.46
CA ILE A 130 10.82 -7.35 -10.24
C ILE A 130 11.15 -8.83 -10.33
N VAL A 131 12.45 -9.14 -10.37
CA VAL A 131 12.97 -10.50 -10.52
C VAL A 131 14.24 -10.70 -9.67
N PRO A 132 14.56 -11.94 -9.29
CA PRO A 132 15.79 -12.22 -8.54
C PRO A 132 17.04 -11.98 -9.41
N LEU A 133 18.11 -11.51 -8.78
CA LEU A 133 19.38 -11.21 -9.46
C LEU A 133 19.95 -12.44 -10.19
N ARG A 134 19.75 -13.65 -9.65
CA ARG A 134 20.17 -14.90 -10.33
C ARG A 134 19.56 -15.10 -11.71
N ALA A 135 18.43 -14.44 -12.00
CA ALA A 135 17.76 -14.51 -13.30
C ALA A 135 18.23 -13.43 -14.29
N LEU A 136 19.14 -12.54 -13.86
CA LEU A 136 19.58 -11.38 -14.62
C LEU A 136 21.09 -11.46 -14.92
N SER A 137 21.46 -11.61 -16.18
CA SER A 137 22.88 -11.60 -16.59
C SER A 137 23.48 -10.20 -16.73
N ALA A 138 22.61 -9.19 -16.95
CA ALA A 138 23.05 -7.80 -17.20
C ALA A 138 23.16 -6.94 -15.92
N PHE A 139 22.77 -7.49 -14.76
CA PHE A 139 22.80 -6.77 -13.49
C PHE A 139 23.80 -7.39 -12.53
N SER A 140 24.47 -6.56 -11.77
CA SER A 140 25.38 -6.97 -10.69
C SER A 140 25.33 -5.93 -9.56
N ILE A 141 25.71 -6.36 -8.36
CA ILE A 141 25.89 -5.41 -7.26
C ILE A 141 27.18 -4.64 -7.50
N GLY A 142 27.13 -3.32 -7.30
CA GLY A 142 28.28 -2.45 -7.50
C GLY A 142 29.49 -2.89 -6.64
N PRO A 143 30.73 -2.80 -7.15
CA PRO A 143 31.92 -3.30 -6.46
C PRO A 143 32.25 -2.56 -5.16
N ILE A 144 31.71 -1.36 -4.97
CA ILE A 144 31.83 -0.56 -3.74
C ILE A 144 30.71 -0.83 -2.74
N ASP A 145 29.63 -1.45 -3.18
CA ASP A 145 28.48 -1.74 -2.31
C ASP A 145 28.67 -3.04 -1.57
N ALA A 146 28.17 -3.08 -0.33
CA ALA A 146 28.20 -4.33 0.45
C ALA A 146 27.16 -5.29 -0.11
N ASP A 147 27.60 -6.40 -0.71
CA ASP A 147 26.70 -7.46 -1.17
C ASP A 147 25.95 -8.07 0.03
N PRO A 148 24.61 -7.98 0.05
CA PRO A 148 23.81 -8.49 1.16
C PRO A 148 23.72 -10.02 1.18
N ARG A 149 24.05 -10.71 0.11
CA ARG A 149 24.00 -12.18 0.05
C ARG A 149 24.94 -12.81 1.08
N GLY A 150 24.42 -13.79 1.81
CA GLY A 150 25.13 -14.43 2.93
C GLY A 150 25.16 -13.61 4.22
N MET A 151 24.51 -12.42 4.27
CA MET A 151 24.32 -11.71 5.54
C MET A 151 23.25 -12.37 6.38
N VAL A 152 23.47 -12.35 7.70
CA VAL A 152 22.51 -12.88 8.68
C VAL A 152 21.37 -11.88 8.88
N VAL A 153 20.14 -12.36 8.82
CA VAL A 153 18.93 -11.57 9.12
C VAL A 153 18.53 -11.81 10.57
N VAL A 154 18.34 -10.72 11.30
CA VAL A 154 17.98 -10.73 12.73
C VAL A 154 16.60 -10.10 12.90
N GLY A 155 15.70 -10.79 13.57
CA GLY A 155 14.34 -10.31 13.87
C GLY A 155 14.30 -9.29 15.00
N ALA A 156 13.12 -8.75 15.24
CA ALA A 156 12.85 -7.74 16.28
C ALA A 156 13.16 -8.21 17.70
N ASP A 157 13.16 -9.53 17.91
CA ASP A 157 13.51 -10.21 19.16
C ASP A 157 15.03 -10.46 19.33
N GLY A 158 15.85 -9.96 18.42
CA GLY A 158 17.30 -10.14 18.42
C GLY A 158 17.79 -11.53 18.04
N ARG A 159 16.87 -12.44 17.62
CA ARG A 159 17.20 -13.79 17.20
C ARG A 159 17.45 -13.85 15.69
N THR A 160 18.24 -14.84 15.27
CA THR A 160 18.47 -15.11 13.85
C THR A 160 17.20 -15.61 13.18
N ALA A 161 16.75 -14.88 12.16
CA ALA A 161 15.61 -15.24 11.33
C ALA A 161 16.00 -16.08 10.12
N GLY A 162 17.21 -15.87 9.60
CA GLY A 162 17.71 -16.57 8.43
C GLY A 162 18.96 -15.93 7.84
N THR A 163 19.24 -16.27 6.59
CA THR A 163 20.37 -15.74 5.83
C THR A 163 19.89 -15.28 4.46
N VAL A 164 20.42 -14.16 3.99
CA VAL A 164 20.09 -13.65 2.66
C VAL A 164 20.63 -14.58 1.58
N LYS A 165 19.75 -15.13 0.77
CA LYS A 165 20.06 -16.02 -0.35
C LYS A 165 20.33 -15.26 -1.62
N ASP A 166 19.44 -14.31 -1.95
CA ASP A 166 19.53 -13.51 -3.19
C ASP A 166 18.91 -12.13 -2.98
N VAL A 167 19.09 -11.25 -3.96
CA VAL A 167 18.45 -9.94 -4.01
C VAL A 167 17.48 -9.89 -5.18
N TRP A 168 16.39 -9.17 -5.01
CA TRP A 168 15.38 -8.97 -6.05
C TRP A 168 15.46 -7.53 -6.57
N ILE A 169 15.64 -7.41 -7.87
CA ILE A 169 15.89 -6.16 -8.56
C ILE A 169 14.66 -5.71 -9.30
N ASP A 170 14.32 -4.45 -9.14
CA ASP A 170 13.42 -3.75 -10.04
C ASP A 170 14.23 -3.32 -11.27
N ARG A 171 13.97 -3.95 -12.40
CA ARG A 171 14.69 -3.73 -13.66
C ARG A 171 14.42 -2.35 -14.26
N ALA A 172 13.22 -1.81 -14.03
CA ALA A 172 12.81 -0.52 -14.58
C ALA A 172 13.50 0.63 -13.84
N GLU A 173 13.67 0.51 -12.52
CA GLU A 173 14.26 1.54 -11.67
C GLU A 173 15.73 1.24 -11.31
N SER A 174 16.24 0.05 -11.66
CA SER A 174 17.60 -0.41 -11.36
C SER A 174 17.96 -0.34 -9.87
N LEU A 175 17.03 -0.78 -9.02
CA LEU A 175 17.20 -0.79 -7.56
C LEU A 175 16.81 -2.13 -6.93
N ILE A 176 17.35 -2.42 -5.75
CA ILE A 176 16.97 -3.59 -4.97
C ILE A 176 15.64 -3.31 -4.26
N ARG A 177 14.63 -4.13 -4.53
CA ARG A 177 13.30 -4.03 -3.89
C ARG A 177 13.15 -4.96 -2.70
N TYR A 178 13.66 -6.19 -2.81
CA TYR A 178 13.55 -7.21 -1.77
C TYR A 178 14.86 -7.98 -1.60
N LEU A 179 15.01 -8.55 -0.41
CA LEU A 179 16.00 -9.59 -0.12
C LEU A 179 15.27 -10.92 -0.01
N GLU A 180 15.74 -11.95 -0.69
CA GLU A 180 15.28 -13.33 -0.51
C GLU A 180 16.03 -13.93 0.68
N VAL A 181 15.31 -14.34 1.70
CA VAL A 181 15.86 -14.86 2.95
C VAL A 181 15.54 -16.34 3.06
N ASP A 182 16.57 -17.20 3.21
CA ASP A 182 16.39 -18.57 3.64
C ASP A 182 16.04 -18.57 5.13
N VAL A 183 14.82 -19.01 5.46
CA VAL A 183 14.25 -18.90 6.80
C VAL A 183 14.79 -19.98 7.72
N ALA A 184 15.44 -19.60 8.83
CA ALA A 184 16.08 -20.55 9.74
C ALA A 184 15.10 -21.47 10.48
N SER A 185 13.87 -21.00 10.74
CA SER A 185 12.84 -21.75 11.46
C SER A 185 12.02 -22.71 10.59
N ALA A 186 12.21 -22.70 9.27
CA ALA A 186 11.44 -23.52 8.34
C ALA A 186 12.34 -24.04 7.21
N GLU A 187 12.60 -25.32 7.17
CA GLU A 187 13.43 -25.93 6.13
C GLU A 187 12.87 -25.67 4.73
N GLN A 188 13.76 -25.36 3.79
CA GLN A 188 13.47 -25.09 2.37
C GLN A 188 12.49 -23.95 2.12
N ARG A 189 12.24 -23.09 3.11
CA ARG A 189 11.36 -21.93 2.96
C ARG A 189 12.17 -20.66 2.73
N THR A 190 11.78 -19.90 1.72
CA THR A 190 12.27 -18.55 1.50
C THR A 190 11.18 -17.52 1.77
N ALA A 191 11.58 -16.35 2.23
CA ALA A 191 10.72 -15.19 2.45
C ALA A 191 11.31 -13.96 1.77
N LEU A 192 10.47 -13.13 1.16
CA LEU A 192 10.92 -11.83 0.66
C LEU A 192 10.86 -10.80 1.79
N LEU A 193 11.98 -10.13 2.02
CA LEU A 193 12.11 -9.03 2.97
C LEU A 193 12.17 -7.71 2.18
N PRO A 194 11.19 -6.80 2.33
CA PRO A 194 11.24 -5.48 1.68
C PRO A 194 12.47 -4.68 2.14
N MET A 195 13.16 -4.04 1.21
CA MET A 195 14.32 -3.19 1.51
C MET A 195 14.00 -2.07 2.51
N THR A 196 12.78 -1.54 2.46
CA THR A 196 12.30 -0.51 3.39
C THR A 196 12.22 -0.97 4.85
N MET A 197 12.16 -2.29 5.09
CA MET A 197 12.12 -2.90 6.43
C MET A 197 13.49 -3.41 6.88
N ALA A 198 14.50 -3.39 6.02
CA ALA A 198 15.85 -3.88 6.27
C ALA A 198 16.77 -2.77 6.79
N ARG A 199 17.46 -3.03 7.91
CA ARG A 199 18.52 -2.17 8.43
C ARG A 199 19.87 -2.87 8.34
N PHE A 200 20.73 -2.35 7.49
CA PHE A 200 22.04 -2.92 7.22
C PHE A 200 23.09 -2.52 8.25
N TRP A 201 23.89 -3.52 8.68
CA TRP A 201 25.11 -3.35 9.44
C TRP A 201 26.25 -4.07 8.72
N PRO A 202 26.80 -3.47 7.66
CA PRO A 202 27.80 -4.14 6.78
C PRO A 202 29.02 -4.66 7.53
N SER A 203 29.52 -3.89 8.52
CA SER A 203 30.69 -4.28 9.34
C SER A 203 30.46 -5.56 10.14
N LYS A 204 29.20 -5.86 10.50
CA LYS A 204 28.81 -7.08 11.22
C LYS A 204 28.23 -8.15 10.30
N ARG A 205 28.12 -7.88 9.01
CA ARG A 205 27.42 -8.72 8.03
C ARG A 205 26.01 -9.14 8.50
N THR A 206 25.28 -8.20 9.10
CA THR A 206 23.94 -8.44 9.62
C THR A 206 22.94 -7.44 9.08
N ILE A 207 21.67 -7.87 8.97
CA ILE A 207 20.53 -7.08 8.59
C ILE A 207 19.48 -7.21 9.70
N ASN A 208 19.12 -6.10 10.33
CA ASN A 208 18.14 -6.09 11.39
C ASN A 208 16.76 -5.70 10.84
N VAL A 209 15.76 -6.50 11.20
CA VAL A 209 14.35 -6.26 10.88
C VAL A 209 13.62 -5.97 12.18
N ARG A 210 13.10 -4.75 12.30
CA ARG A 210 12.44 -4.32 13.53
C ARG A 210 10.94 -4.63 13.55
N SER A 211 10.35 -4.91 12.41
CA SER A 211 8.90 -5.10 12.29
C SER A 211 8.42 -6.44 12.84
N ILE A 212 9.09 -7.53 12.51
CA ILE A 212 8.68 -8.89 12.87
C ILE A 212 9.76 -9.64 13.65
N THR A 213 9.38 -10.62 14.46
CA THR A 213 10.29 -11.51 15.18
C THR A 213 10.87 -12.58 14.25
N ALA A 214 11.96 -13.23 14.68
CA ALA A 214 12.60 -14.29 13.89
C ALA A 214 11.64 -15.44 13.53
N ALA A 215 10.78 -15.85 14.47
CA ALA A 215 9.81 -16.92 14.23
C ALA A 215 8.76 -16.55 13.18
N GLN A 216 8.34 -15.28 13.14
CA GLN A 216 7.32 -14.78 12.22
C GLN A 216 7.78 -14.74 10.75
N PHE A 217 9.08 -14.89 10.47
CA PHE A 217 9.55 -15.05 9.09
C PHE A 217 8.98 -16.30 8.41
N ALA A 218 8.66 -17.33 9.17
CA ALA A 218 8.00 -18.52 8.64
C ALA A 218 6.58 -18.26 8.12
N ASP A 219 5.93 -17.21 8.59
CA ASP A 219 4.56 -16.83 8.22
C ASP A 219 4.46 -15.74 7.15
N VAL A 220 5.59 -15.16 6.71
CA VAL A 220 5.61 -14.20 5.60
C VAL A 220 4.93 -14.81 4.38
N PRO A 221 4.01 -14.11 3.69
CA PRO A 221 3.34 -14.66 2.51
C PRO A 221 4.32 -15.21 1.48
N ALA A 222 4.10 -16.47 1.08
CA ALA A 222 4.93 -17.14 0.09
C ALA A 222 4.59 -16.67 -1.33
N LEU A 223 5.58 -16.73 -2.23
CA LEU A 223 5.38 -16.51 -3.66
C LEU A 223 4.78 -17.75 -4.33
N ALA A 224 3.91 -17.56 -5.29
CA ALA A 224 3.40 -18.63 -6.14
C ALA A 224 4.49 -19.15 -7.09
N THR A 225 5.41 -18.28 -7.51
CA THR A 225 6.51 -18.64 -8.41
C THR A 225 7.84 -18.10 -7.88
N SER A 226 8.93 -18.85 -8.09
CA SER A 226 10.25 -18.54 -7.52
C SER A 226 11.01 -17.40 -8.19
N ASN A 227 10.55 -16.91 -9.35
CA ASN A 227 11.29 -15.95 -10.18
C ASN A 227 10.51 -14.69 -10.54
N GLN A 228 9.32 -14.52 -9.99
CA GLN A 228 8.53 -13.30 -10.16
C GLN A 228 7.66 -13.07 -8.91
N VAL A 229 7.28 -11.84 -8.71
CA VAL A 229 6.33 -11.42 -7.65
C VAL A 229 5.16 -10.71 -8.31
N THR A 230 3.94 -11.04 -7.88
CA THR A 230 2.73 -10.35 -8.36
C THR A 230 2.46 -9.10 -7.53
N LYS A 231 1.72 -8.14 -8.11
CA LYS A 231 1.30 -6.92 -7.40
C LYS A 231 0.56 -7.23 -6.10
N ARG A 232 -0.25 -8.29 -6.08
CA ARG A 232 -0.97 -8.74 -4.88
C ARG A 232 -0.02 -9.34 -3.85
N GLU A 233 0.94 -10.15 -4.28
CA GLU A 233 1.95 -10.73 -3.38
C GLU A 233 2.80 -9.63 -2.75
N GLU A 234 3.21 -8.61 -3.53
CA GLU A 234 3.93 -7.45 -2.99
C GLU A 234 3.16 -6.77 -1.88
N ASP A 235 1.88 -6.42 -2.12
CA ASP A 235 1.04 -5.75 -1.14
C ASP A 235 0.84 -6.61 0.11
N ARG A 236 0.64 -7.93 -0.04
CA ARG A 236 0.51 -8.86 1.09
C ARG A 236 1.78 -8.96 1.91
N ILE A 237 2.93 -9.07 1.25
CA ILE A 237 4.24 -9.13 1.91
C ILE A 237 4.49 -7.83 2.68
N VAL A 238 4.36 -6.68 2.01
CA VAL A 238 4.59 -5.37 2.65
C VAL A 238 3.60 -5.15 3.80
N GLY A 239 2.32 -5.50 3.62
CA GLY A 239 1.30 -5.44 4.66
C GLY A 239 1.66 -6.29 5.87
N TYR A 240 2.14 -7.53 5.67
CA TYR A 240 2.56 -8.41 6.76
C TYR A 240 3.67 -7.77 7.62
N TYR A 241 4.73 -7.24 6.99
CA TYR A 241 5.80 -6.54 7.71
C TYR A 241 5.31 -5.26 8.38
N ALA A 242 4.45 -4.48 7.73
CA ALA A 242 3.85 -3.28 8.31
C ALA A 242 3.01 -3.62 9.54
N GLY A 243 2.21 -4.69 9.48
CA GLY A 243 1.44 -5.21 10.61
C GLY A 243 2.31 -5.59 11.80
N GLY A 244 3.47 -6.15 11.55
CA GLY A 244 4.42 -6.51 12.60
C GLY A 244 4.92 -5.31 13.41
N THR A 245 4.87 -4.10 12.88
CA THR A 245 5.25 -2.90 13.64
C THR A 245 4.36 -2.69 14.87
N LEU A 246 3.09 -3.10 14.78
CA LEU A 246 2.11 -3.03 15.86
C LEU A 246 1.86 -4.39 16.53
N TYR A 247 1.77 -5.46 15.74
CA TYR A 247 1.23 -6.74 16.21
C TYR A 247 2.27 -7.83 16.47
N ALA A 248 3.56 -7.60 16.17
CA ALA A 248 4.57 -8.64 16.31
C ALA A 248 4.72 -9.17 17.74
N THR A 249 4.45 -8.35 18.75
CA THR A 249 4.45 -8.75 20.16
C THR A 249 3.34 -8.03 20.92
N PRO A 250 2.77 -8.66 21.98
CA PRO A 250 1.72 -8.04 22.79
C PRO A 250 2.09 -6.68 23.38
N GLN A 251 3.38 -6.48 23.69
CA GLN A 251 3.90 -5.24 24.28
C GLN A 251 3.81 -4.03 23.33
N ARG A 252 3.69 -4.26 22.03
CA ARG A 252 3.53 -3.20 21.02
C ARG A 252 2.11 -2.71 20.90
N MET A 253 1.15 -3.60 21.15
CA MET A 253 -0.26 -3.26 21.24
C MET A 253 -0.46 -2.54 22.57
N GLY A 254 -0.22 -1.23 22.63
CA GLY A 254 -0.45 -0.43 23.83
C GLY A 254 -1.90 -0.53 24.30
N PRO A 255 -2.23 0.02 25.48
CA PRO A 255 -3.61 0.10 25.92
C PRO A 255 -4.39 0.88 24.87
N VAL A 256 -5.53 0.35 24.44
CA VAL A 256 -6.47 1.08 23.61
C VAL A 256 -7.02 2.21 24.45
N LEU A 257 -6.65 3.43 24.12
CA LEU A 257 -7.10 4.64 24.80
C LEU A 257 -8.51 5.03 24.36
#